data_aa48680ff1b4000a3d5cf3aa0c31ebb6
#
_entry.id   aa48680ff1b4000a3d5cf3aa0c31ebb6
#
_cell.length_a   1.000
_cell.length_b   1.000
_cell.length_c   1.000
_cell.angle_alpha   90.00
_cell.angle_beta   90.00
_cell.angle_gamma   90.00
#
_symmetry.space_group_name_H-M   'P 1'
#
loop_
_entity.id
_entity.type
_entity.pdbx_description
1 polymer ?
#
loop_
_entity_poly.entity_id
_entity_poly.type
_entity_poly.pdbx_seq_one_letter_code
_entity_poly.pdbx_strand_id
1 'polypeptide(L)'
;MKKLKIAAIGTEHRHIFGQLKGMLDLGCECVGWWNDGDNKITDDFSEKYPTIKREMDKNNLLSNPEIDLVLIADIPSKRADLAIECMEAGKDVMLDKPGCTSLDQLKRIEQTVLKTKRIFSI
;
A
#
# COMPACT_ATOMS: atom_id res chain seq x y z
N MET A 1 1.74 -20.94 -11.74
CA MET A 1 1.88 -19.46 -11.65
C MET A 1 2.04 -19.04 -10.21
N LYS A 2 3.01 -18.17 -9.95
CA LYS A 2 3.24 -17.66 -8.59
C LYS A 2 2.05 -16.80 -8.14
N LYS A 3 1.52 -17.06 -6.95
CA LYS A 3 0.49 -16.23 -6.33
C LYS A 3 1.12 -14.92 -5.87
N LEU A 4 0.54 -13.79 -6.30
CA LEU A 4 1.02 -12.48 -5.90
C LEU A 4 0.67 -12.22 -4.44
N LYS A 5 1.67 -11.83 -3.64
CA LYS A 5 1.47 -11.47 -2.24
C LYS A 5 1.46 -9.96 -2.09
N ILE A 6 0.44 -9.46 -1.41
CA ILE A 6 0.20 -8.04 -1.25
C ILE A 6 0.08 -7.64 0.21
N ALA A 7 0.24 -6.35 0.47
CA ALA A 7 -0.03 -5.74 1.76
C ALA A 7 -0.76 -4.42 1.55
N ALA A 8 -1.46 -3.94 2.57
CA ALA A 8 -2.04 -2.60 2.58
C ALA A 8 -1.25 -1.73 3.56
N ILE A 9 -0.73 -0.62 3.11
CA ILE A 9 0.01 0.33 3.94
C ILE A 9 -0.62 1.71 3.77
N GLY A 10 -1.25 2.20 4.84
CA GLY A 10 -2.07 3.42 4.78
C GLY A 10 -3.50 3.12 4.39
N THR A 11 -4.38 3.09 5.40
CA THR A 11 -5.79 2.72 5.25
C THR A 11 -6.71 3.83 5.79
N GLU A 12 -6.40 5.07 5.42
CA GLU A 12 -7.17 6.23 5.87
C GLU A 12 -8.38 6.54 5.00
N HIS A 13 -8.45 5.94 3.81
CA HIS A 13 -9.55 6.16 2.87
C HIS A 13 -10.28 4.86 2.58
N ARG A 14 -11.62 4.94 2.47
CA ARG A 14 -12.48 3.77 2.25
C ARG A 14 -12.23 3.05 0.93
N HIS A 15 -11.59 3.68 -0.03
CA HIS A 15 -11.24 3.04 -1.29
C HIS A 15 -10.30 1.85 -1.10
N ILE A 16 -9.64 1.71 0.07
CA ILE A 16 -8.83 0.53 0.37
C ILE A 16 -9.65 -0.76 0.29
N PHE A 17 -10.93 -0.72 0.66
CA PHE A 17 -11.79 -1.90 0.60
C PHE A 17 -11.99 -2.37 -0.84
N GLY A 18 -12.25 -1.46 -1.77
CA GLY A 18 -12.38 -1.79 -3.18
C GLY A 18 -11.09 -2.28 -3.82
N GLN A 19 -9.97 -1.61 -3.50
CA GLN A 19 -8.65 -2.04 -3.97
C GLN A 19 -8.33 -3.46 -3.50
N LEU A 20 -8.48 -3.71 -2.20
CA LEU A 20 -8.17 -5.02 -1.63
C LEU A 20 -9.09 -6.10 -2.16
N LYS A 21 -10.41 -5.83 -2.19
CA LYS A 21 -11.37 -6.80 -2.71
C LYS A 21 -11.04 -7.19 -4.15
N GLY A 22 -10.75 -6.21 -5.00
CA GLY A 22 -10.39 -6.46 -6.40
C GLY A 22 -9.18 -7.38 -6.52
N MET A 23 -8.15 -7.13 -5.73
CA MET A 23 -6.93 -7.95 -5.76
C MET A 23 -7.15 -9.35 -5.19
N LEU A 24 -7.95 -9.47 -4.13
CA LEU A 24 -8.30 -10.79 -3.58
C LEU A 24 -9.13 -11.60 -4.58
N ASP A 25 -10.05 -10.96 -5.28
CA ASP A 25 -10.87 -11.61 -6.31
C ASP A 25 -10.01 -12.12 -7.47
N LEU A 26 -8.87 -11.48 -7.73
CA LEU A 26 -7.89 -11.91 -8.74
C LEU A 26 -6.97 -13.02 -8.24
N GLY A 27 -7.12 -13.47 -7.00
CA GLY A 27 -6.32 -14.56 -6.44
C GLY A 27 -5.08 -14.13 -5.66
N CYS A 28 -4.91 -12.84 -5.39
CA CYS A 28 -3.79 -12.36 -4.58
C CYS A 28 -3.99 -12.73 -3.12
N GLU A 29 -2.89 -12.87 -2.38
CA GLU A 29 -2.91 -13.11 -0.94
C GLU A 29 -2.46 -11.85 -0.20
N CYS A 30 -3.29 -11.34 0.69
CA CYS A 30 -2.91 -10.21 1.54
C CYS A 30 -2.29 -10.73 2.83
N VAL A 31 -1.01 -10.44 3.03
CA VAL A 31 -0.25 -10.99 4.16
C VAL A 31 -0.25 -10.09 5.38
N GLY A 32 -0.69 -8.85 5.26
CA GLY A 32 -0.76 -7.93 6.40
C GLY A 32 -1.16 -6.52 5.98
N TRP A 33 -1.39 -5.68 6.99
CA TRP A 33 -1.71 -4.27 6.76
C TRP A 33 -1.19 -3.40 7.90
N TRP A 34 -1.00 -2.13 7.60
CA TRP A 34 -0.53 -1.14 8.56
C TRP A 34 -1.24 0.19 8.32
N ASN A 35 -1.54 0.88 9.40
CA ASN A 35 -1.97 2.28 9.36
C ASN A 35 -1.35 3.04 10.53
N ASP A 36 -1.11 4.33 10.33
CA ASP A 36 -0.62 5.20 11.39
C ASP A 36 -1.81 5.60 12.27
N GLY A 37 -1.96 4.91 13.39
CA GLY A 37 -3.04 5.14 14.33
C GLY A 37 -4.35 4.45 13.96
N ASP A 38 -5.38 4.77 14.74
CA ASP A 38 -6.71 4.18 14.63
C ASP A 38 -7.73 5.21 14.18
N ASN A 39 -8.70 4.75 13.40
CA ASN A 39 -9.85 5.55 12.96
C ASN A 39 -11.00 4.59 12.64
N LYS A 40 -12.14 5.13 12.20
CA LYS A 40 -13.29 4.30 11.89
C LYS A 40 -13.00 3.31 10.75
N ILE A 41 -12.17 3.70 9.80
CA ILE A 41 -11.83 2.83 8.66
C ILE A 41 -10.96 1.67 9.13
N THR A 42 -9.99 1.91 10.03
CA THR A 42 -9.17 0.82 10.58
C THR A 42 -10.02 -0.13 11.43
N ASP A 43 -11.00 0.39 12.16
CA ASP A 43 -11.93 -0.45 12.90
C ASP A 43 -12.75 -1.33 11.96
N ASP A 44 -13.31 -0.74 10.91
CA ASP A 44 -14.08 -1.46 9.89
C ASP A 44 -13.22 -2.48 9.15
N PHE A 45 -11.96 -2.15 8.88
CA PHE A 45 -11.02 -3.03 8.22
C PHE A 45 -10.72 -4.27 9.07
N SER A 46 -10.44 -4.07 10.35
CA SER A 46 -10.19 -5.16 11.29
C SER A 46 -11.41 -6.08 11.42
N GLU A 47 -12.61 -5.50 11.41
CA GLU A 47 -13.85 -6.26 11.50
C GLU A 47 -14.11 -7.07 10.24
N LYS A 48 -13.88 -6.48 9.07
CA LYS A 48 -14.12 -7.15 7.78
C LYS A 48 -13.08 -8.21 7.47
N TYR A 49 -11.82 -7.97 7.83
CA TYR A 49 -10.70 -8.86 7.53
C TYR A 49 -9.97 -9.30 8.80
N PRO A 50 -10.64 -10.02 9.71
CA PRO A 50 -10.04 -10.38 11.00
C PRO A 50 -8.86 -11.34 10.89
N THR A 51 -8.74 -12.05 9.77
CA THR A 51 -7.65 -13.01 9.56
C THR A 51 -6.41 -12.38 8.93
N ILE A 52 -6.50 -11.15 8.42
CA ILE A 52 -5.34 -10.44 7.89
C ILE A 52 -4.63 -9.75 9.05
N LYS A 53 -3.36 -10.06 9.25
CA LYS A 53 -2.60 -9.55 10.37
C LYS A 53 -2.38 -8.05 10.28
N ARG A 54 -2.72 -7.32 11.34
CA ARG A 54 -2.34 -5.92 11.48
C ARG A 54 -0.92 -5.84 12.03
N GLU A 55 -0.05 -5.16 11.31
CA GLU A 55 1.30 -4.85 11.78
C GLU A 55 1.30 -3.48 12.44
N MET A 56 1.91 -3.36 13.61
CA MET A 56 2.03 -2.08 14.31
C MET A 56 3.27 -1.31 13.87
N ASP A 57 4.22 -2.00 13.23
CA ASP A 57 5.41 -1.42 12.62
C ASP A 57 5.39 -1.74 11.12
N LYS A 58 5.26 -0.70 10.29
CA LYS A 58 5.22 -0.91 8.83
C LYS A 58 6.50 -1.56 8.29
N ASN A 59 7.62 -1.45 9.00
CA ASN A 59 8.86 -2.09 8.58
C ASN A 59 8.75 -3.61 8.54
N ASN A 60 7.86 -4.20 9.31
CA ASN A 60 7.59 -5.65 9.22
C ASN A 60 7.02 -6.04 7.86
N LEU A 61 6.32 -5.13 7.20
CA LEU A 61 5.81 -5.35 5.84
C LEU A 61 6.87 -4.97 4.80
N LEU A 62 7.53 -3.83 4.99
CA LEU A 62 8.53 -3.34 4.03
C LEU A 62 9.72 -4.29 3.91
N SER A 63 10.13 -4.92 5.01
CA SER A 63 11.25 -5.85 5.02
C SER A 63 10.89 -7.28 4.62
N ASN A 64 9.61 -7.58 4.43
CA ASN A 64 9.17 -8.91 4.04
C ASN A 64 9.41 -9.11 2.53
N PRO A 65 10.37 -9.97 2.13
CA PRO A 65 10.71 -10.14 0.71
C PRO A 65 9.62 -10.84 -0.09
N GLU A 66 8.65 -11.44 0.55
CA GLU A 66 7.56 -12.12 -0.14
C GLU A 66 6.47 -11.16 -0.63
N ILE A 67 6.41 -9.94 -0.10
CA ILE A 67 5.42 -8.95 -0.55
C ILE A 67 5.88 -8.33 -1.86
N ASP A 68 5.06 -8.48 -2.88
CA ASP A 68 5.33 -8.00 -4.24
C ASP A 68 4.74 -6.62 -4.51
N LEU A 69 3.56 -6.36 -3.95
CA LEU A 69 2.76 -5.17 -4.24
C LEU A 69 2.14 -4.61 -2.97
N VAL A 70 2.16 -3.29 -2.83
CA VAL A 70 1.54 -2.59 -1.70
C VAL A 70 0.40 -1.72 -2.21
N LEU A 71 -0.77 -1.86 -1.58
CA LEU A 71 -1.94 -1.02 -1.80
C LEU A 71 -1.88 0.16 -0.83
N ILE A 72 -2.08 1.38 -1.33
CA ILE A 72 -1.99 2.60 -0.52
C ILE A 72 -3.24 3.45 -0.73
N ALA A 73 -3.99 3.68 0.36
CA ALA A 73 -5.15 4.57 0.38
C ALA A 73 -5.10 5.46 1.63
N ASP A 74 -3.95 6.08 1.86
CA ASP A 74 -3.74 7.00 2.97
C ASP A 74 -4.32 8.40 2.64
N ILE A 75 -4.13 9.33 3.55
CA ILE A 75 -4.40 10.75 3.32
C ILE A 75 -3.63 11.18 2.07
N PRO A 76 -4.25 11.89 1.10
CA PRO A 76 -3.61 12.22 -0.18
C PRO A 76 -2.22 12.82 -0.07
N SER A 77 -1.99 13.73 0.90
CA SER A 77 -0.68 14.37 1.09
C SER A 77 0.41 13.41 1.58
N LYS A 78 0.05 12.24 2.12
CA LYS A 78 1.00 11.25 2.66
C LYS A 78 1.29 10.11 1.68
N ARG A 79 0.53 10.00 0.61
CA ARG A 79 0.62 8.85 -0.31
C ARG A 79 1.96 8.77 -1.03
N ALA A 80 2.48 9.91 -1.49
CA ALA A 80 3.75 9.94 -2.23
C ALA A 80 4.91 9.41 -1.40
N ASP A 81 5.03 9.86 -0.15
CA ASP A 81 6.12 9.44 0.73
C ASP A 81 6.04 7.94 1.03
N LEU A 82 4.84 7.42 1.29
CA LEU A 82 4.63 5.99 1.49
C LEU A 82 4.99 5.19 0.24
N ALA A 83 4.57 5.65 -0.94
CA ALA A 83 4.87 4.98 -2.20
C ALA A 83 6.38 4.92 -2.45
N ILE A 84 7.07 6.02 -2.22
CA ILE A 84 8.53 6.08 -2.38
C ILE A 84 9.21 5.10 -1.43
N GLU A 85 8.79 5.08 -0.16
CA GLU A 85 9.34 4.16 0.83
C GLU A 85 9.12 2.70 0.42
N CYS A 86 7.94 2.37 -0.08
CA CYS A 86 7.64 1.01 -0.55
C CYS A 86 8.50 0.62 -1.77
N MET A 87 8.63 1.51 -2.74
CA MET A 87 9.44 1.24 -3.93
C MET A 87 10.92 1.08 -3.59
N GLU A 88 11.44 1.88 -2.66
CA GLU A 88 12.82 1.75 -2.17
C GLU A 88 13.04 0.43 -1.42
N ALA A 89 11.97 -0.14 -0.86
CA ALA A 89 12.01 -1.46 -0.24
C ALA A 89 11.80 -2.61 -1.24
N GLY A 90 11.75 -2.30 -2.53
CA GLY A 90 11.64 -3.31 -3.59
C GLY A 90 10.23 -3.74 -3.93
N LYS A 91 9.22 -2.96 -3.55
CA LYS A 91 7.81 -3.28 -3.81
C LYS A 91 7.24 -2.43 -4.94
N ASP A 92 6.32 -3.01 -5.71
CA ASP A 92 5.47 -2.24 -6.58
C ASP A 92 4.34 -1.61 -5.75
N VAL A 93 3.75 -0.53 -6.24
CA VAL A 93 2.70 0.17 -5.50
C VAL A 93 1.48 0.45 -6.38
N MET A 94 0.31 0.37 -5.75
CA MET A 94 -0.96 0.75 -6.36
C MET A 94 -1.67 1.71 -5.39
N LEU A 95 -1.90 2.93 -5.85
CA LEU A 95 -2.46 3.99 -5.02
C LEU A 95 -3.88 4.32 -5.45
N ASP A 96 -4.68 4.80 -4.48
CA ASP A 96 -5.90 5.51 -4.79
C ASP A 96 -5.53 6.90 -5.33
N LYS A 97 -6.35 7.46 -6.18
CA LYS A 97 -6.16 8.82 -6.70
C LYS A 97 -6.56 9.87 -5.64
N PRO A 98 -5.86 10.99 -5.55
CA PRO A 98 -4.64 11.34 -6.28
C PRO A 98 -3.42 10.61 -5.72
N GLY A 99 -2.47 10.29 -6.59
CA GLY A 99 -1.22 9.63 -6.19
C GLY A 99 -0.23 10.57 -5.52
N CYS A 100 -0.38 11.87 -5.71
CA CYS A 100 0.43 12.90 -5.06
C CYS A 100 -0.35 14.21 -5.04
N THR A 101 0.13 15.19 -4.26
CA THR A 101 -0.55 16.48 -4.08
C THR A 101 0.35 17.68 -4.41
N SER A 102 1.57 17.45 -4.87
CA SER A 102 2.48 18.52 -5.27
C SER A 102 3.38 18.09 -6.42
N LEU A 103 3.92 19.07 -7.15
CA LEU A 103 4.87 18.81 -8.23
C LEU A 103 6.18 18.25 -7.68
N ASP A 104 6.59 18.68 -6.49
CA ASP A 104 7.78 18.12 -5.83
C ASP A 104 7.61 16.63 -5.55
N GLN A 105 6.45 16.23 -5.02
CA GLN A 105 6.15 14.81 -4.80
C GLN A 105 6.18 14.03 -6.11
N LEU A 106 5.59 14.55 -7.17
CA LEU A 106 5.57 13.89 -8.47
C LEU A 106 6.99 13.67 -9.00
N LYS A 107 7.84 14.68 -8.87
CA LYS A 107 9.23 14.60 -9.29
C LYS A 107 10.01 13.53 -8.52
N ARG A 108 9.81 13.47 -7.20
CA ARG A 108 10.44 12.44 -6.35
C ARG A 108 9.94 11.03 -6.69
N ILE A 109 8.65 10.88 -6.98
CA ILE A 109 8.09 9.60 -7.45
C ILE A 109 8.77 9.18 -8.75
N GLU A 110 8.85 10.07 -9.73
CA GLU A 110 9.49 9.80 -11.02
C GLU A 110 10.94 9.36 -10.84
N GLN A 111 11.70 10.07 -10.03
CA GLN A 111 13.09 9.73 -9.73
C GLN A 111 13.20 8.35 -9.07
N THR A 112 12.28 8.03 -8.16
CA THR A 112 12.28 6.74 -7.47
C THR A 112 11.94 5.59 -8.42
N VAL A 113 10.96 5.78 -9.31
CA VAL A 113 10.63 4.78 -10.34
C VAL A 113 11.84 4.47 -11.21
N LEU A 114 12.55 5.52 -11.66
CA LEU A 114 13.74 5.35 -12.49
C LEU A 114 14.86 4.64 -11.76
N LYS A 115 15.06 4.95 -10.48
CA LYS A 115 16.11 4.37 -9.64
C LYS A 115 15.82 2.91 -9.28
N THR A 116 14.60 2.62 -8.84
CA THR A 116 14.23 1.31 -8.29
C THR A 116 13.72 0.32 -9.34
N LYS A 117 13.29 0.81 -10.49
CA LYS A 117 12.62 0.01 -11.53
C LYS A 117 11.33 -0.63 -11.05
N ARG A 118 10.71 -0.06 -10.01
CA ARG A 118 9.41 -0.52 -9.50
C ARG A 118 8.27 0.14 -10.25
N ILE A 119 7.11 -0.49 -10.18
CA ILE A 119 5.90 -0.01 -10.86
C ILE A 119 5.12 0.88 -9.90
N PHE A 120 4.80 2.08 -10.36
CA PHE A 120 3.89 3.01 -9.68
C PHE A 120 2.60 3.06 -10.48
N SER A 121 1.49 2.63 -9.86
CA SER A 121 0.18 2.56 -10.51
C SER A 121 -0.85 3.34 -9.69
N ILE A 122 -1.79 3.97 -10.39
CA ILE A 122 -2.91 4.67 -9.76
C ILE A 122 -4.21 4.11 -10.33
#